data_0ac9f60e1b86094a78b0c68d901b4588
#
_entry.id   0ac9f60e1b86094a78b0c68d901b4588
#
_cell.length_a   1.000
_cell.length_b   1.000
_cell.length_c   1.000
_cell.angle_alpha   90.00
_cell.angle_beta   90.00
_cell.angle_gamma   90.00
#
_symmetry.space_group_name_H-M   'P 1'
#
loop_
_entity.id
_entity.type
_entity.pdbx_description
1 polymer ?
#
loop_
_entity_poly.entity_id
_entity_poly.type
_entity_poly.pdbx_seq_one_letter_code
_entity_poly.pdbx_strand_id
1 'polypeptide(L)'
;VESAHVKSTFAESTRSRRTIIPASGYYEWKGRRPFYFSPEMESTALAMAGLYSWRRPSAASLWQLTATILTCPAVDGPATVHDRMPLLVPAGMTSEWLDPSIDGARLLAPMRKAGAELSARLHFHEVAPTEGDGPSLIRPINREEPMRLF
;
A
#
# COMPACT_ATOMS: atom_id res chain seq x y z
N VAL A 1 -0.55 9.40 -5.95
CA VAL A 1 0.85 9.52 -6.49
C VAL A 1 0.97 10.69 -7.48
N GLU A 2 -0.11 11.07 -8.16
CA GLU A 2 -0.11 12.09 -9.23
C GLU A 2 0.44 13.43 -8.76
N SER A 3 0.24 13.78 -7.50
CA SER A 3 0.68 15.06 -6.93
C SER A 3 1.80 14.92 -5.90
N ALA A 4 2.32 13.73 -5.63
CA ALA A 4 3.33 13.53 -4.59
C ALA A 4 4.62 14.33 -4.85
N HIS A 5 5.04 14.42 -6.10
CA HIS A 5 6.23 15.17 -6.50
C HIS A 5 6.01 16.69 -6.55
N VAL A 6 4.77 17.15 -6.55
CA VAL A 6 4.40 18.58 -6.63
C VAL A 6 4.08 19.15 -5.25
N LYS A 7 3.43 18.35 -4.37
CA LYS A 7 3.14 18.79 -3.01
C LYS A 7 4.44 18.99 -2.24
N SER A 8 4.67 20.18 -1.72
CA SER A 8 5.89 20.54 -0.97
C SER A 8 6.24 19.55 0.14
N THR A 9 5.22 18.99 0.81
CA THR A 9 5.38 18.00 1.89
C THR A 9 6.05 16.71 1.44
N PHE A 10 5.87 16.28 0.19
CA PHE A 10 6.35 14.99 -0.32
C PHE A 10 7.43 15.12 -1.39
N ALA A 11 7.60 16.31 -2.00
CA ALA A 11 8.50 16.51 -3.13
C ALA A 11 9.95 16.09 -2.82
N GLU A 12 10.47 16.50 -1.66
CA GLU A 12 11.83 16.15 -1.24
C GLU A 12 11.96 14.65 -0.95
N SER A 13 10.98 14.06 -0.25
CA SER A 13 10.99 12.62 0.03
C SER A 13 10.84 11.79 -1.23
N THR A 14 10.07 12.25 -2.21
CA THR A 14 9.94 11.59 -3.51
C THR A 14 11.26 11.58 -4.28
N ARG A 15 12.08 12.62 -4.13
CA ARG A 15 13.39 12.68 -4.80
C ARG A 15 14.37 11.64 -4.26
N SER A 16 14.53 11.52 -2.94
CA SER A 16 15.65 10.78 -2.34
C SER A 16 15.33 9.98 -1.09
N ARG A 17 14.14 10.14 -0.49
CA ARG A 17 13.77 9.43 0.75
C ARG A 17 12.66 8.41 0.49
N ARG A 18 12.99 7.45 -0.35
CA ARG A 18 12.08 6.39 -0.77
C ARG A 18 12.37 5.11 -0.02
N THR A 19 11.36 4.31 0.19
CA THR A 19 11.44 3.01 0.86
C THR A 19 10.47 2.04 0.23
N ILE A 20 10.60 0.78 0.57
CA ILE A 20 9.61 -0.26 0.32
C ILE A 20 9.01 -0.65 1.65
N ILE A 21 7.69 -0.74 1.69
CA ILE A 21 6.94 -1.25 2.83
C ILE A 21 6.44 -2.65 2.44
N PRO A 22 7.06 -3.72 2.97
CA PRO A 22 6.62 -5.08 2.71
C PRO A 22 5.36 -5.37 3.50
N ALA A 23 4.40 -6.06 2.88
CA ALA A 23 3.19 -6.51 3.54
C ALA A 23 2.72 -7.84 2.94
N SER A 24 2.12 -8.70 3.76
CA SER A 24 1.44 -9.91 3.28
C SER A 24 0.13 -9.60 2.57
N GLY A 25 -0.42 -8.40 2.78
CA GLY A 25 -1.63 -7.91 2.15
C GLY A 25 -2.05 -6.58 2.75
N TYR A 26 -3.21 -6.08 2.32
CA TYR A 26 -3.80 -4.85 2.85
C TYR A 26 -5.32 -4.92 2.85
N TYR A 27 -5.94 -4.04 3.63
CA TYR A 27 -7.38 -3.90 3.68
C TYR A 27 -7.83 -2.66 2.92
N GLU A 28 -9.00 -2.80 2.27
CA GLU A 28 -9.77 -1.69 1.73
C GLU A 28 -11.25 -1.90 2.01
N TRP A 29 -12.00 -0.82 2.03
CA TRP A 29 -13.40 -0.84 2.40
C TRP A 29 -14.31 -0.44 1.25
N LYS A 30 -15.33 -1.26 1.00
CA LYS A 30 -16.48 -0.90 0.16
C LYS A 30 -17.65 -0.49 1.08
N GLY A 31 -17.77 0.79 1.35
CA GLY A 31 -18.65 1.28 2.41
C GLY A 31 -18.20 0.80 3.79
N ARG A 32 -19.00 -0.06 4.44
CA ARG A 32 -18.66 -0.65 5.75
C ARG A 32 -18.10 -2.08 5.68
N ARG A 33 -17.93 -2.60 4.49
CA ARG A 33 -17.48 -3.98 4.24
C ARG A 33 -15.97 -3.99 3.99
N PRO A 34 -15.17 -4.60 4.86
CA PRO A 34 -13.74 -4.74 4.66
C PRO A 34 -13.42 -5.87 3.69
N PHE A 35 -12.44 -5.63 2.84
CA PHE A 35 -11.85 -6.60 1.92
C PHE A 35 -10.37 -6.72 2.19
N TYR A 36 -9.85 -7.94 2.21
CA TYR A 36 -8.42 -8.21 2.30
C TYR A 36 -7.87 -8.54 0.93
N PHE A 37 -6.80 -7.87 0.55
CA PHE A 37 -6.07 -8.06 -0.69
C PHE A 37 -4.71 -8.70 -0.39
N SER A 38 -4.35 -9.74 -1.12
CA SER A 38 -3.08 -10.46 -0.96
C SER A 38 -2.48 -10.82 -2.31
N PRO A 39 -1.16 -11.09 -2.38
CA PRO A 39 -0.57 -11.66 -3.60
C PRO A 39 -1.14 -13.03 -3.90
N GLU A 40 -1.10 -13.43 -5.16
CA GLU A 40 -1.55 -14.74 -5.63
C GLU A 40 -0.83 -15.90 -4.92
N MET A 41 0.44 -15.73 -4.61
CA MET A 41 1.24 -16.71 -3.87
C MET A 41 1.41 -16.26 -2.43
N GLU A 42 0.90 -17.02 -1.47
CA GLU A 42 0.97 -16.71 -0.02
C GLU A 42 2.39 -16.49 0.52
N SER A 43 3.40 -17.10 -0.11
CA SER A 43 4.81 -16.93 0.27
C SER A 43 5.45 -15.62 -0.23
N THR A 44 4.70 -14.81 -0.96
CA THR A 44 5.18 -13.57 -1.56
C THR A 44 4.68 -12.37 -0.78
N ALA A 45 5.55 -11.41 -0.50
CA ALA A 45 5.15 -10.13 0.07
C ALA A 45 4.86 -9.10 -1.03
N LEU A 46 3.87 -8.24 -0.80
CA LEU A 46 3.66 -7.04 -1.59
C LEU A 46 4.78 -6.04 -1.27
N ALA A 47 5.41 -5.49 -2.30
CA ALA A 47 6.35 -4.39 -2.17
C ALA A 47 5.62 -3.07 -2.43
N MET A 48 5.18 -2.37 -1.39
CA MET A 48 4.47 -1.10 -1.53
C MET A 48 5.48 0.05 -1.59
N ALA A 49 5.34 0.94 -2.56
CA ALA A 49 6.15 2.15 -2.64
C ALA A 49 5.88 3.06 -1.44
N GLY A 50 6.91 3.39 -0.71
CA GLY A 50 6.85 4.25 0.45
C GLY A 50 7.78 5.44 0.36
N LEU A 51 7.47 6.48 1.12
CA LEU A 51 8.35 7.60 1.41
C LEU A 51 8.59 7.63 2.90
N TYR A 52 9.79 8.06 3.32
CA TYR A 52 10.09 8.25 4.73
C TYR A 52 10.58 9.66 5.03
N SER A 53 10.46 10.06 6.28
CA SER A 53 10.95 11.34 6.76
C SER A 53 11.36 11.23 8.22
N TRP A 54 12.44 11.91 8.57
CA TRP A 54 12.80 12.16 9.95
C TRP A 54 12.18 13.47 10.42
N ARG A 55 11.52 13.45 11.55
CA ARG A 55 10.98 14.66 12.17
C ARG A 55 11.32 14.70 13.66
N ARG A 56 11.44 15.91 14.17
CA ARG A 56 11.63 16.17 15.59
C ARG A 56 10.54 17.16 16.03
N PRO A 57 9.48 16.69 16.72
CA PRO A 57 8.32 17.52 17.06
C PRO A 57 8.66 18.76 17.91
N SER A 58 9.69 18.66 18.77
CA SER A 58 10.24 19.77 19.56
C SER A 58 11.72 19.55 19.82
N ALA A 59 12.43 20.57 20.27
CA ALA A 59 13.84 20.46 20.64
C ALA A 59 14.11 19.44 21.76
N ALA A 60 13.15 19.21 22.63
CA ALA A 60 13.23 18.22 23.72
C ALA A 60 12.82 16.80 23.30
N SER A 61 12.24 16.62 22.10
CA SER A 61 11.77 15.32 21.64
C SER A 61 12.89 14.49 21.01
N LEU A 62 12.73 13.17 20.98
CA LEU A 62 13.54 12.29 20.15
C LEU A 62 13.19 12.45 18.68
N TRP A 63 14.14 12.16 17.80
CA TRP A 63 13.89 12.04 16.38
C TRP A 63 12.96 10.87 16.10
N GLN A 64 11.96 11.09 15.26
CA GLN A 64 10.97 10.09 14.84
C GLN A 64 11.13 9.83 13.36
N LEU A 65 11.31 8.57 13.02
CA LEU A 65 11.17 8.10 11.64
C LEU A 65 9.68 7.88 11.35
N THR A 66 9.19 8.48 10.29
CA THR A 66 7.83 8.28 9.79
C THR A 66 7.87 7.79 8.36
N ALA A 67 6.93 6.95 8.00
CA ALA A 67 6.76 6.48 6.62
C ALA A 67 5.31 6.65 6.18
N THR A 68 5.12 6.76 4.87
CA THR A 68 3.80 6.77 4.24
C THR A 68 3.82 5.90 2.99
N ILE A 69 2.72 5.22 2.70
CA ILE A 69 2.52 4.46 1.47
C ILE A 69 2.02 5.41 0.40
N LEU A 70 2.61 5.33 -0.79
CA LEU A 70 2.10 6.00 -1.98
C LEU A 70 0.90 5.22 -2.53
N THR A 71 -0.15 5.94 -2.88
CA THR A 71 -1.33 5.35 -3.52
C THR A 71 -1.51 5.89 -4.94
N CYS A 72 -2.15 5.12 -5.80
CA CYS A 72 -2.54 5.51 -7.15
C CYS A 72 -4.01 5.18 -7.41
N PRO A 73 -4.61 5.64 -8.52
CA PRO A 73 -5.94 5.18 -8.91
C PRO A 73 -5.99 3.67 -8.99
N ALA A 74 -7.04 3.09 -8.42
CA ALA A 74 -7.24 1.66 -8.47
C ALA A 74 -7.60 1.19 -9.87
N VAL A 75 -7.21 -0.04 -10.20
CA VAL A 75 -7.53 -0.72 -11.46
C VAL A 75 -8.09 -2.11 -11.19
N ASP A 76 -8.81 -2.67 -12.15
CA ASP A 76 -9.35 -4.04 -12.12
C ASP A 76 -10.06 -4.41 -10.81
N GLY A 77 -9.66 -5.51 -10.16
CA GLY A 77 -10.25 -5.99 -8.91
C GLY A 77 -10.29 -4.94 -7.80
N PRO A 78 -9.18 -4.29 -7.43
CA PRO A 78 -9.16 -3.20 -6.46
C PRO A 78 -10.15 -2.08 -6.75
N ALA A 79 -10.34 -1.68 -8.02
CA ALA A 79 -11.28 -0.62 -8.40
C ALA A 79 -12.75 -0.97 -8.12
N THR A 80 -13.08 -2.24 -7.95
CA THR A 80 -14.43 -2.68 -7.57
C THR A 80 -14.75 -2.42 -6.10
N VAL A 81 -13.72 -2.17 -5.28
CA VAL A 81 -13.80 -1.98 -3.83
C VAL A 81 -13.56 -0.52 -3.45
N HIS A 82 -12.48 0.10 -3.95
CA HIS A 82 -12.08 1.47 -3.63
C HIS A 82 -11.48 2.16 -4.85
N ASP A 83 -11.51 3.48 -4.91
CA ASP A 83 -10.96 4.28 -6.02
C ASP A 83 -9.42 4.44 -5.98
N ARG A 84 -8.81 4.11 -4.85
CA ARG A 84 -7.34 4.14 -4.64
C ARG A 84 -6.83 2.77 -4.24
N MET A 85 -5.56 2.52 -4.58
CA MET A 85 -4.82 1.32 -4.16
C MET A 85 -3.36 1.69 -3.86
N PRO A 86 -2.62 0.89 -3.05
CA PRO A 86 -1.19 1.05 -2.89
C PRO A 86 -0.45 0.99 -4.24
N LEU A 87 0.54 1.87 -4.43
CA LEU A 87 1.44 1.77 -5.56
C LEU A 87 2.43 0.61 -5.31
N LEU A 88 2.33 -0.44 -6.09
CA LEU A 88 3.23 -1.58 -6.00
C LEU A 88 4.52 -1.34 -6.78
N VAL A 89 5.65 -1.76 -6.19
CA VAL A 89 6.98 -1.71 -6.82
C VAL A 89 7.26 -3.05 -7.49
N PRO A 90 7.35 -3.12 -8.82
CA PRO A 90 7.76 -4.33 -9.50
C PRO A 90 9.18 -4.74 -9.10
N ALA A 91 9.44 -6.04 -9.01
CA ALA A 91 10.76 -6.57 -8.61
C ALA A 91 11.91 -5.98 -9.45
N GLY A 92 11.71 -5.83 -10.75
CA GLY A 92 12.71 -5.24 -11.67
C GLY A 92 12.96 -3.75 -11.47
N MET A 93 12.13 -3.04 -10.70
CA MET A 93 12.28 -1.60 -10.43
C MET A 93 12.71 -1.30 -8.98
N THR A 94 12.89 -2.33 -8.16
CA THR A 94 13.22 -2.20 -6.73
C THR A 94 14.52 -1.42 -6.51
N SER A 95 15.58 -1.79 -7.23
CA SER A 95 16.89 -1.15 -7.09
C SER A 95 16.85 0.32 -7.49
N GLU A 96 16.20 0.65 -8.60
CA GLU A 96 16.05 2.04 -9.05
C GLU A 96 15.18 2.86 -8.08
N TRP A 97 14.11 2.26 -7.56
CA TRP A 97 13.26 2.93 -6.57
C TRP A 97 14.02 3.28 -5.30
N LEU A 98 14.91 2.43 -4.85
CA LEU A 98 15.70 2.64 -3.62
C LEU A 98 16.98 3.47 -3.83
N ASP A 99 17.43 3.68 -5.08
CA ASP A 99 18.64 4.44 -5.38
C ASP A 99 18.43 5.95 -5.19
N PRO A 100 19.02 6.59 -4.15
CA PRO A 100 18.82 7.99 -3.88
C PRO A 100 19.44 8.93 -4.95
N SER A 101 20.30 8.42 -5.83
CA SER A 101 20.89 9.18 -6.93
C SER A 101 19.91 9.39 -8.10
N ILE A 102 18.87 8.57 -8.19
CA ILE A 102 17.82 8.67 -9.20
C ILE A 102 16.70 9.56 -8.67
N ASP A 103 16.26 10.54 -9.44
CA ASP A 103 15.05 11.30 -9.10
C ASP A 103 13.80 10.42 -9.16
N GLY A 104 13.25 10.08 -7.99
CA GLY A 104 12.10 9.21 -7.88
C GLY A 104 10.83 9.71 -8.57
N ALA A 105 10.71 11.02 -8.81
CA ALA A 105 9.59 11.56 -9.56
C ALA A 105 9.49 10.98 -10.98
N ARG A 106 10.63 10.66 -11.60
CA ARG A 106 10.70 10.05 -12.93
C ARG A 106 10.22 8.59 -12.93
N LEU A 107 10.29 7.91 -11.78
CA LEU A 107 9.91 6.51 -11.64
C LEU A 107 8.40 6.32 -11.42
N LEU A 108 7.67 7.35 -10.94
CA LEU A 108 6.27 7.22 -10.56
C LEU A 108 5.36 6.76 -11.70
N ALA A 109 5.51 7.34 -12.89
CA ALA A 109 4.68 6.99 -14.05
C ALA A 109 4.95 5.57 -14.56
N PRO A 110 6.20 5.15 -14.83
CA PRO A 110 6.48 3.76 -15.23
C PRO A 110 6.12 2.75 -14.14
N MET A 111 6.36 3.04 -12.85
CA MET A 111 5.95 2.18 -11.75
C MET A 111 4.44 2.01 -11.68
N ARG A 112 3.67 3.09 -11.89
CA ARG A 112 2.21 3.01 -11.91
C ARG A 112 1.71 2.08 -13.01
N LYS A 113 2.31 2.16 -14.20
CA LYS A 113 1.95 1.28 -15.33
C LYS A 113 2.27 -0.18 -15.01
N ALA A 114 3.50 -0.48 -14.61
CA ALA A 114 3.91 -1.84 -14.30
C ALA A 114 3.27 -2.39 -13.01
N GLY A 115 3.03 -1.53 -12.01
CA GLY A 115 2.33 -1.90 -10.78
C GLY A 115 0.85 -2.22 -10.97
N ALA A 116 0.22 -1.66 -12.01
CA ALA A 116 -1.16 -2.00 -12.37
C ALA A 116 -1.29 -3.48 -12.77
N GLU A 117 -0.33 -4.02 -13.51
CA GLU A 117 -0.30 -5.44 -13.90
C GLU A 117 -0.17 -6.36 -12.67
N LEU A 118 0.60 -5.95 -11.67
CA LEU A 118 0.69 -6.68 -10.40
C LEU A 118 -0.61 -6.62 -9.63
N SER A 119 -1.25 -5.44 -9.59
CA SER A 119 -2.51 -5.23 -8.87
C SER A 119 -3.66 -6.03 -9.48
N ALA A 120 -3.67 -6.24 -10.79
CA ALA A 120 -4.66 -7.06 -11.48
C ALA A 120 -4.61 -8.55 -11.07
N ARG A 121 -3.46 -9.00 -10.54
CA ARG A 121 -3.26 -10.39 -10.07
C ARG A 121 -3.48 -10.57 -8.57
N LEU A 122 -3.90 -9.53 -7.85
CA LEU A 122 -4.18 -9.67 -6.43
C LEU A 122 -5.43 -10.52 -6.22
N HIS A 123 -5.34 -11.45 -5.29
CA HIS A 123 -6.52 -12.11 -4.73
C HIS A 123 -7.18 -11.17 -3.73
N PHE A 124 -8.49 -11.15 -3.68
CA PHE A 124 -9.18 -10.40 -2.65
C PHE A 124 -10.52 -11.07 -2.30
N HIS A 125 -10.90 -10.92 -1.05
CA HIS A 125 -12.15 -11.43 -0.52
C HIS A 125 -12.65 -10.55 0.63
N GLU A 126 -13.94 -10.60 0.88
CA GLU A 126 -14.54 -9.92 2.04
C GLU A 126 -14.15 -10.66 3.31
N VAL A 127 -13.83 -9.92 4.36
CA VAL A 127 -13.50 -10.44 5.69
C VAL A 127 -14.51 -9.95 6.72
N ALA A 128 -14.52 -10.54 7.90
CA ALA A 128 -15.31 -10.04 9.03
C ALA A 128 -14.81 -8.63 9.45
N PRO A 129 -15.65 -7.83 10.14
CA PRO A 129 -15.19 -6.58 10.73
C PRO A 129 -13.89 -6.78 11.50
N THR A 130 -12.89 -5.92 11.22
CA THR A 130 -11.53 -6.07 11.75
C THR A 130 -11.44 -5.51 13.16
N GLU A 131 -11.68 -6.35 14.18
CA GLU A 131 -11.52 -6.02 15.59
C GLU A 131 -10.46 -6.92 16.22
N GLY A 132 -9.50 -6.34 16.95
CA GLY A 132 -8.39 -7.05 17.58
C GLY A 132 -7.24 -7.36 16.64
N ASP A 133 -6.50 -8.42 16.91
CA ASP A 133 -5.31 -8.88 16.19
C ASP A 133 -5.37 -10.38 15.87
N GLY A 134 -4.62 -10.79 14.86
CA GLY A 134 -4.36 -12.20 14.58
C GLY A 134 -4.84 -12.70 13.22
N PRO A 135 -4.54 -13.96 12.91
CA PRO A 135 -4.77 -14.53 11.58
C PRO A 135 -6.25 -14.74 11.23
N SER A 136 -7.16 -14.61 12.18
CA SER A 136 -8.61 -14.66 11.90
C SER A 136 -9.08 -13.47 11.08
N LEU A 137 -8.40 -12.33 11.16
CA LEU A 137 -8.79 -11.08 10.49
C LEU A 137 -8.67 -11.14 8.96
N ILE A 138 -7.89 -12.08 8.42
CA ILE A 138 -7.72 -12.25 6.97
C ILE A 138 -8.55 -13.40 6.40
N ARG A 139 -9.37 -14.07 7.20
CA ARG A 139 -10.21 -15.18 6.73
C ARG A 139 -11.41 -14.66 5.95
N PRO A 140 -11.76 -15.31 4.82
CA PRO A 140 -13.00 -15.02 4.12
C PRO A 140 -14.21 -15.17 5.02
N ILE A 141 -15.17 -14.25 4.93
CA ILE A 141 -16.46 -14.49 5.59
C ILE A 141 -17.23 -15.60 4.87
N ASN A 142 -17.70 -16.56 5.65
CA ASN A 142 -18.67 -17.53 5.17
C ASN A 142 -20.08 -16.93 5.27
N ARG A 143 -20.67 -16.52 4.14
CA ARG A 143 -22.03 -15.94 4.11
C ARG A 143 -23.14 -16.97 4.38
N GLU A 144 -22.80 -18.25 4.44
CA GLU A 144 -23.77 -19.32 4.74
C GLU A 144 -24.00 -19.50 6.25
N GLU A 145 -23.15 -18.96 7.12
CA GLU A 145 -23.39 -18.93 8.55
C GLU A 145 -24.22 -17.68 8.91
N PRO A 146 -25.45 -17.87 9.48
CA PRO A 146 -26.21 -16.72 10.00
C PRO A 146 -25.40 -16.06 11.09
N MET A 147 -25.24 -14.73 10.98
CA MET A 147 -24.54 -13.92 11.98
C MET A 147 -25.17 -14.17 13.34
N ARG A 148 -24.46 -14.83 14.25
CA ARG A 148 -24.90 -14.97 15.63
C ARG A 148 -24.83 -13.57 16.26
N LEU A 149 -26.00 -12.94 16.38
CA LEU A 149 -26.17 -11.73 17.19
C LEU A 149 -26.06 -12.16 18.65
N PHE A 150 -25.01 -11.74 19.31
CA PHE A 150 -24.90 -11.77 20.76
C PHE A 150 -25.35 -10.43 21.33
#